data_07e7fca8d3f4fdcb6690872702909d42
#
_entry.id   07e7fca8d3f4fdcb6690872702909d42
#
_cell.length_a   1.000
_cell.length_b   1.000
_cell.length_c   1.000
_cell.angle_alpha   90.00
_cell.angle_beta   90.00
_cell.angle_gamma   90.00
#
_symmetry.space_group_name_H-M   'P 1'
#
loop_
_entity.id
_entity.type
_entity.pdbx_description
1 polymer ?
#
loop_
_entity_poly.entity_id
_entity_poly.type
_entity_poly.pdbx_seq_one_letter_code
_entity_poly.pdbx_strand_id
1 'polypeptide(L)'
;LSPSSKLIGAEPENANDAYQSLQSGEIKRFEVSPKTIADGLRALSICQRTFNYLKKLDGFYTCSEESIYYWTAWLMQTTKVTCEPSAAISMAAAYNWLKENSDQKTILILVSGGNIDPSLYHDLWNQDHLAKLPV
;
A
#
# COMPACT_ATOMS: atom_id res chain seq x y z
N LEU A 1 -1.75 -19.88 4.72
CA LEU A 1 -1.28 -19.10 5.87
C LEU A 1 -1.49 -19.91 7.16
N SER A 2 -0.58 -19.78 8.11
CA SER A 2 -0.76 -20.35 9.45
C SER A 2 -1.94 -19.67 10.16
N PRO A 3 -2.70 -20.39 11.04
CA PRO A 3 -3.73 -19.75 11.86
C PRO A 3 -3.20 -18.62 12.77
N SER A 4 -1.90 -18.59 13.03
CA SER A 4 -1.21 -17.55 13.81
C SER A 4 -0.67 -16.39 12.95
N SER A 5 -0.86 -16.43 11.63
CA SER A 5 -0.42 -15.35 10.75
C SER A 5 -1.27 -14.09 10.97
N LYS A 6 -0.62 -12.95 11.10
CA LYS A 6 -1.30 -11.64 11.12
C LYS A 6 -1.56 -11.16 9.70
N LEU A 7 -2.71 -10.58 9.47
CA LEU A 7 -3.12 -9.96 8.22
C LEU A 7 -3.09 -8.44 8.38
N ILE A 8 -2.24 -7.79 7.58
CA ILE A 8 -2.04 -6.34 7.62
C ILE A 8 -2.53 -5.73 6.30
N GLY A 9 -3.36 -4.70 6.40
CA GLY A 9 -3.82 -3.92 5.26
C GLY A 9 -3.00 -2.64 5.06
N ALA A 10 -3.11 -2.05 3.88
CA ALA A 10 -2.45 -0.79 3.54
C ALA A 10 -3.28 0.06 2.59
N GLU A 11 -3.18 1.37 2.75
CA GLU A 11 -3.73 2.38 1.85
C GLU A 11 -2.77 3.57 1.70
N PRO A 12 -2.88 4.35 0.60
CA PRO A 12 -2.21 5.65 0.54
C PRO A 12 -2.80 6.63 1.57
N GLU A 13 -1.98 7.47 2.15
CA GLU A 13 -2.45 8.54 3.05
C GLU A 13 -3.47 9.47 2.37
N ASN A 14 -3.27 9.72 1.06
CA ASN A 14 -4.16 10.57 0.27
C ASN A 14 -5.46 9.87 -0.18
N ALA A 15 -5.57 8.55 0.00
CA ALA A 15 -6.70 7.72 -0.42
C ALA A 15 -7.05 6.70 0.68
N ASN A 16 -7.31 7.20 1.88
CA ASN A 16 -7.39 6.42 3.11
C ASN A 16 -8.83 6.23 3.64
N ASP A 17 -9.78 6.07 2.73
CA ASP A 17 -11.20 5.90 3.10
C ASP A 17 -11.47 4.64 3.93
N ALA A 18 -10.76 3.55 3.66
CA ALA A 18 -10.88 2.33 4.47
C ALA A 18 -10.28 2.53 5.87
N TYR A 19 -9.13 3.18 6.00
CA TYR A 19 -8.55 3.51 7.30
C TYR A 19 -9.48 4.39 8.13
N GLN A 20 -9.99 5.49 7.56
CA GLN A 20 -10.95 6.37 8.22
C GLN A 20 -12.23 5.62 8.62
N SER A 21 -12.69 4.72 7.74
CA SER A 21 -13.87 3.88 8.03
C SER A 21 -13.64 2.93 9.19
N LEU A 22 -12.46 2.30 9.27
CA LEU A 22 -12.08 1.42 10.36
C LEU A 22 -12.00 2.18 11.70
N GLN A 23 -11.41 3.38 11.68
CA GLN A 23 -11.30 4.23 12.88
C GLN A 23 -12.65 4.72 13.39
N SER A 24 -13.55 5.10 12.49
CA SER A 24 -14.87 5.63 12.88
C SER A 24 -15.94 4.57 13.11
N GLY A 25 -15.73 3.34 12.63
CA GLY A 25 -16.76 2.29 12.64
C GLY A 25 -17.83 2.42 11.55
N GLU A 26 -17.75 3.45 10.71
CA GLU A 26 -18.70 3.77 9.64
C GLU A 26 -17.97 3.97 8.32
N ILE A 27 -18.58 3.59 7.20
CA ILE A 27 -17.97 3.79 5.87
C ILE A 27 -17.85 5.29 5.57
N LYS A 28 -16.61 5.74 5.42
CA LYS A 28 -16.28 7.10 4.96
C LYS A 28 -16.19 7.15 3.45
N ARG A 29 -16.40 8.34 2.90
CA ARG A 29 -16.41 8.56 1.47
C ARG A 29 -15.76 9.90 1.13
N PHE A 30 -14.92 9.88 0.11
CA PHE A 30 -14.42 11.11 -0.53
C PHE A 30 -15.50 11.71 -1.46
N GLU A 31 -15.56 13.02 -1.53
CA GLU A 31 -16.42 13.72 -2.48
C GLU A 31 -15.87 13.70 -3.90
N VAL A 32 -14.54 13.71 -4.01
CA VAL A 32 -13.79 13.65 -5.27
C VAL A 32 -12.76 12.53 -5.23
N SER A 33 -12.40 11.99 -6.40
CA SER A 33 -11.38 10.95 -6.50
C SER A 33 -10.05 11.42 -5.90
N PRO A 34 -9.48 10.67 -4.95
CA PRO A 34 -8.23 11.03 -4.31
C PRO A 34 -7.06 10.99 -5.30
N LYS A 35 -6.01 11.77 -4.99
CA LYS A 35 -4.79 11.83 -5.81
C LYS A 35 -3.71 10.98 -5.17
N THR A 36 -3.38 9.87 -5.81
CA THR A 36 -2.28 8.97 -5.45
C THR A 36 -1.72 8.32 -6.72
N ILE A 37 -0.45 7.91 -6.71
CA ILE A 37 0.12 7.09 -7.79
C ILE A 37 -0.43 5.66 -7.77
N ALA A 38 -0.94 5.20 -6.63
CA ALA A 38 -1.60 3.91 -6.49
C ALA A 38 -3.03 3.99 -7.07
N ASP A 39 -3.14 4.04 -8.39
CA ASP A 39 -4.36 4.30 -9.13
C ASP A 39 -5.46 3.26 -8.89
N GLY A 40 -5.11 2.00 -8.64
CA GLY A 40 -6.03 0.95 -8.23
C GLY A 40 -6.69 1.17 -6.86
N LEU A 41 -6.22 2.16 -6.09
CA LEU A 41 -6.73 2.53 -4.76
C LEU A 41 -7.45 3.89 -4.74
N ARG A 42 -7.83 4.43 -5.90
CA ARG A 42 -8.53 5.73 -6.03
C ARG A 42 -10.05 5.64 -5.88
N ALA A 43 -10.57 4.59 -5.29
CA ALA A 43 -12.00 4.48 -5.04
C ALA A 43 -12.50 5.63 -4.14
N LEU A 44 -13.75 6.07 -4.33
CA LEU A 44 -14.34 7.09 -3.46
C LEU A 44 -14.66 6.54 -2.07
N SER A 45 -14.96 5.26 -1.98
CA SER A 45 -15.20 4.56 -0.72
C SER A 45 -15.16 3.05 -0.93
N ILE A 46 -14.83 2.33 0.13
CA ILE A 46 -15.07 0.88 0.20
C ILE A 46 -16.57 0.59 0.26
N CYS A 47 -16.94 -0.63 -0.15
CA CYS A 47 -18.31 -1.11 0.03
C CYS A 47 -18.50 -1.85 1.38
N GLN A 48 -19.74 -2.06 1.79
CA GLN A 48 -20.08 -2.73 3.04
C GLN A 48 -19.45 -4.13 3.15
N ARG A 49 -19.41 -4.87 2.04
CA ARG A 49 -18.78 -6.20 2.00
C ARG A 49 -17.30 -6.12 2.34
N THR A 50 -16.57 -5.24 1.68
CA THR A 50 -15.13 -5.01 1.93
C THR A 50 -14.91 -4.58 3.36
N PHE A 51 -15.68 -3.61 3.87
CA PHE A 51 -15.58 -3.13 5.24
C PHE A 51 -15.71 -4.26 6.29
N ASN A 52 -16.65 -5.21 6.06
CA ASN A 52 -16.82 -6.34 6.96
C ASN A 52 -15.61 -7.29 7.00
N TYR A 53 -14.83 -7.37 5.91
CA TYR A 53 -13.58 -8.13 5.89
C TYR A 53 -12.42 -7.35 6.50
N LEU A 54 -12.30 -6.06 6.20
CA LEU A 54 -11.23 -5.22 6.72
C LEU A 54 -11.26 -5.12 8.25
N LYS A 55 -12.43 -5.14 8.87
CA LYS A 55 -12.57 -5.20 10.34
C LYS A 55 -11.95 -6.43 11.01
N LYS A 56 -11.57 -7.46 10.22
CA LYS A 56 -10.94 -8.68 10.72
C LYS A 56 -9.41 -8.66 10.58
N LEU A 57 -8.85 -7.58 10.05
CA LEU A 57 -7.40 -7.41 9.94
C LEU A 57 -6.78 -7.16 11.31
N ASP A 58 -5.56 -7.62 11.48
CA ASP A 58 -4.77 -7.44 12.71
C ASP A 58 -4.10 -6.06 12.78
N GLY A 59 -4.03 -5.36 11.65
CA GLY A 59 -3.49 -4.01 11.56
C GLY A 59 -3.75 -3.39 10.19
N PHE A 60 -3.61 -2.07 10.12
CA PHE A 60 -3.82 -1.32 8.90
C PHE A 60 -2.93 -0.08 8.87
N TYR A 61 -2.14 0.09 7.81
CA TYR A 61 -1.20 1.20 7.66
C TYR A 61 -1.62 2.14 6.54
N THR A 62 -1.42 3.42 6.75
CA THR A 62 -1.40 4.41 5.68
C THR A 62 0.05 4.65 5.26
N CYS A 63 0.27 4.86 3.96
CA CYS A 63 1.60 5.03 3.38
C CYS A 63 1.67 6.33 2.57
N SER A 64 2.75 7.09 2.77
CA SER A 64 2.99 8.30 2.01
C SER A 64 3.27 8.01 0.53
N GLU A 65 2.99 8.97 -0.36
CA GLU A 65 3.31 8.87 -1.79
C GLU A 65 4.81 8.61 -2.00
N GLU A 66 5.69 9.28 -1.25
CA GLU A 66 7.14 9.06 -1.29
C GLU A 66 7.51 7.60 -1.00
N SER A 67 6.88 7.01 0.02
CA SER A 67 7.09 5.61 0.37
C SER A 67 6.60 4.67 -0.74
N ILE A 68 5.46 4.98 -1.36
CA ILE A 68 4.90 4.17 -2.46
C ILE A 68 5.83 4.24 -3.69
N TYR A 69 6.32 5.43 -4.07
CA TYR A 69 7.32 5.60 -5.14
C TYR A 69 8.58 4.79 -4.85
N TYR A 70 9.16 4.95 -3.66
CA TYR A 70 10.36 4.24 -3.25
C TYR A 70 10.21 2.72 -3.40
N TRP A 71 9.19 2.14 -2.79
CA TRP A 71 9.02 0.69 -2.79
C TRP A 71 8.61 0.13 -4.13
N THR A 72 7.91 0.91 -4.98
CA THR A 72 7.66 0.52 -6.37
C THR A 72 8.97 0.44 -7.16
N ALA A 73 9.79 1.49 -7.10
CA ALA A 73 11.10 1.51 -7.75
C ALA A 73 12.02 0.40 -7.20
N TRP A 74 12.03 0.19 -5.89
CA TRP A 74 12.85 -0.84 -5.25
C TRP A 74 12.46 -2.25 -5.73
N LEU A 75 11.19 -2.60 -5.72
CA LEU A 75 10.71 -3.90 -6.20
C LEU A 75 11.09 -4.12 -7.66
N MET A 76 10.81 -3.14 -8.53
CA MET A 76 11.11 -3.26 -9.95
C MET A 76 12.62 -3.41 -10.23
N GLN A 77 13.45 -2.62 -9.56
CA GLN A 77 14.89 -2.62 -9.79
C GLN A 77 15.60 -3.84 -9.18
N THR A 78 15.15 -4.32 -8.03
CA THR A 78 15.81 -5.44 -7.34
C THR A 78 15.28 -6.79 -7.77
N THR A 79 13.97 -6.96 -7.89
CA THR A 79 13.36 -8.25 -8.23
C THR A 79 13.19 -8.47 -9.74
N LYS A 80 13.31 -7.41 -10.54
CA LYS A 80 13.04 -7.40 -11.99
C LYS A 80 11.61 -7.78 -12.36
N VAL A 81 10.69 -7.63 -11.40
CA VAL A 81 9.26 -7.87 -11.59
C VAL A 81 8.58 -6.53 -11.79
N THR A 82 7.84 -6.37 -12.89
CA THR A 82 6.99 -5.21 -13.08
C THR A 82 5.84 -5.27 -12.08
N CYS A 83 5.74 -4.26 -11.22
CA CYS A 83 4.64 -4.13 -10.28
C CYS A 83 4.05 -2.72 -10.34
N GLU A 84 2.76 -2.61 -10.14
CA GLU A 84 2.06 -1.33 -10.03
C GLU A 84 2.17 -0.77 -8.60
N PRO A 85 2.08 0.56 -8.40
CA PRO A 85 2.14 1.18 -7.08
C PRO A 85 1.08 0.67 -6.11
N SER A 86 -0.12 0.34 -6.61
CA SER A 86 -1.21 -0.25 -5.82
C SER A 86 -0.87 -1.63 -5.23
N ALA A 87 0.07 -2.35 -5.84
CA ALA A 87 0.59 -3.61 -5.31
C ALA A 87 1.84 -3.38 -4.43
N ALA A 88 2.72 -2.45 -4.84
CA ALA A 88 3.96 -2.15 -4.13
C ALA A 88 3.73 -1.54 -2.74
N ILE A 89 2.58 -0.92 -2.48
CA ILE A 89 2.22 -0.36 -1.17
C ILE A 89 2.29 -1.40 -0.04
N SER A 90 2.13 -2.68 -0.36
CA SER A 90 2.31 -3.77 0.61
C SER A 90 3.74 -3.83 1.19
N MET A 91 4.76 -3.45 0.41
CA MET A 91 6.14 -3.29 0.91
C MET A 91 6.28 -2.10 1.85
N ALA A 92 5.64 -0.97 1.54
CA ALA A 92 5.64 0.21 2.40
C ALA A 92 5.03 -0.12 3.78
N ALA A 93 3.90 -0.80 3.78
CA ALA A 93 3.25 -1.25 5.02
C ALA A 93 4.10 -2.26 5.80
N ALA A 94 4.74 -3.22 5.10
CA ALA A 94 5.63 -4.19 5.74
C ALA A 94 6.85 -3.49 6.39
N TYR A 95 7.41 -2.50 5.73
CA TYR A 95 8.51 -1.71 6.28
C TYR A 95 8.08 -0.93 7.54
N ASN A 96 6.90 -0.27 7.51
CA ASN A 96 6.37 0.43 8.67
C ASN A 96 6.10 -0.53 9.84
N TRP A 97 5.51 -1.69 9.53
CA TRP A 97 5.28 -2.73 10.53
C TRP A 97 6.59 -3.23 11.18
N LEU A 98 7.65 -3.42 10.39
CA LEU A 98 8.96 -3.85 10.89
C LEU A 98 9.62 -2.82 11.81
N LYS A 99 9.39 -1.53 11.59
CA LYS A 99 9.90 -0.47 12.52
C LYS A 99 9.29 -0.58 13.92
N GLU A 100 8.07 -1.07 13.99
CA GLU A 100 7.33 -1.23 15.25
C GLU A 100 7.55 -2.60 15.90
N ASN A 101 8.05 -3.59 15.14
CA ASN A 101 8.16 -4.99 15.56
C ASN A 101 9.59 -5.50 15.31
N SER A 102 10.44 -5.44 16.34
CA SER A 102 11.87 -5.76 16.26
C SER A 102 12.20 -7.26 16.22
N ASP A 103 11.25 -8.13 16.52
CA ASP A 103 11.47 -9.57 16.51
C ASP A 103 11.66 -10.10 15.07
N GLN A 104 12.48 -11.13 14.92
CA GLN A 104 12.62 -11.83 13.64
C GLN A 104 11.31 -12.47 13.20
N LYS A 105 10.79 -12.06 12.04
CA LYS A 105 9.53 -12.55 11.48
C LYS A 105 9.71 -12.96 10.02
N THR A 106 8.82 -13.84 9.56
CA THR A 106 8.62 -14.11 8.13
C THR A 106 7.45 -13.26 7.64
N ILE A 107 7.70 -12.43 6.63
CA ILE A 107 6.67 -11.57 6.03
C ILE A 107 6.38 -12.06 4.62
N LEU A 108 5.11 -12.25 4.31
CA LEU A 108 4.63 -12.52 2.96
C LEU A 108 4.08 -11.23 2.37
N ILE A 109 4.70 -10.76 1.29
CA ILE A 109 4.25 -9.59 0.54
C ILE A 109 3.43 -10.04 -0.66
N LEU A 110 2.20 -9.54 -0.78
CA LEU A 110 1.33 -9.79 -1.94
C LEU A 110 1.52 -8.70 -2.99
N VAL A 111 2.29 -9.00 -4.03
CA VAL A 111 2.41 -8.15 -5.22
C VAL A 111 1.33 -8.58 -6.20
N SER A 112 0.16 -7.95 -6.11
CA SER A 112 -1.09 -8.41 -6.74
C SER A 112 -1.29 -7.96 -8.18
N GLY A 113 -0.49 -7.00 -8.68
CA GLY A 113 -0.66 -6.44 -10.02
C GLY A 113 0.61 -5.80 -10.58
N GLY A 114 0.64 -5.67 -11.92
CA GLY A 114 1.75 -5.09 -12.65
C GLY A 114 1.30 -4.22 -13.83
N ASN A 115 0.03 -3.80 -13.86
CA ASN A 115 -0.50 -2.92 -14.90
C ASN A 115 -0.17 -1.46 -14.56
N ILE A 116 1.02 -1.03 -14.95
CA ILE A 116 1.54 0.31 -14.68
C ILE A 116 1.42 1.20 -15.92
N ASP A 117 1.03 2.46 -15.70
CA ASP A 117 1.00 3.48 -16.76
C ASP A 117 2.40 3.70 -17.33
N PRO A 118 2.57 3.75 -18.68
CA PRO A 118 3.89 3.94 -19.31
C PRO A 118 4.61 5.21 -18.86
N SER A 119 3.91 6.31 -18.61
CA SER A 119 4.51 7.56 -18.15
C SER A 119 5.07 7.42 -16.72
N LEU A 120 4.35 6.75 -15.84
CA LEU A 120 4.80 6.45 -14.50
C LEU A 120 5.96 5.45 -14.50
N TYR A 121 5.91 4.42 -15.37
CA TYR A 121 7.02 3.48 -15.55
C TYR A 121 8.30 4.20 -15.96
N HIS A 122 8.20 5.12 -16.92
CA HIS A 122 9.32 5.95 -17.37
C HIS A 122 9.88 6.84 -16.24
N ASP A 123 9.00 7.44 -15.43
CA ASP A 123 9.38 8.27 -14.30
C ASP A 123 10.15 7.47 -13.24
N LEU A 124 9.68 6.27 -12.89
CA LEU A 124 10.33 5.37 -11.94
C LEU A 124 11.75 4.94 -12.34
N TRP A 125 12.09 5.02 -13.63
CA TRP A 125 13.43 4.71 -14.13
C TRP A 125 14.32 5.95 -14.31
N ASN A 126 13.74 7.12 -14.55
CA ASN A 126 14.50 8.34 -14.83
C ASN A 126 14.78 9.20 -13.60
N GLN A 127 14.02 9.00 -12.52
CA GLN A 127 14.25 9.67 -11.25
C GLN A 127 14.85 8.69 -10.23
N ASP A 128 15.76 9.21 -9.40
CA ASP A 128 16.35 8.42 -8.32
C ASP A 128 15.44 8.40 -7.09
N HIS A 129 14.36 7.59 -7.18
CA HIS A 129 13.45 7.39 -6.05
C HIS A 129 14.09 6.59 -4.89
N LEU A 130 15.27 6.00 -5.10
CA LEU A 130 15.97 5.21 -4.08
C LEU A 130 17.05 6.00 -3.34
N ALA A 131 17.28 7.27 -3.68
CA ALA A 131 18.29 8.11 -3.06
C ALA A 131 18.16 8.21 -1.54
N LYS A 132 16.94 8.14 -1.02
CA LYS A 132 16.67 8.22 0.41
C LYS A 132 15.56 7.24 0.80
N LEU A 133 15.82 6.44 1.83
CA LEU A 133 14.80 5.58 2.42
C LEU A 133 13.67 6.44 3.01
N PRO A 134 12.40 6.15 2.70
CA PRO A 134 11.28 6.92 3.21
C PRO A 134 11.13 6.76 4.73
N VAL A 135 10.73 7.82 5.39
CA VAL A 135 10.59 7.87 6.86
C VAL A 135 9.27 7.27 7.31
#